data_3bba951290ceefbd1487f77fa17493c2
#
_entry.id   3bba951290ceefbd1487f77fa17493c2
#
_cell.length_a   1.000
_cell.length_b   1.000
_cell.length_c   1.000
_cell.angle_alpha   90.00
_cell.angle_beta   90.00
_cell.angle_gamma   90.00
#
_symmetry.space_group_name_H-M   'P 1'
#
loop_
_entity.id
_entity.type
_entity.pdbx_description
1 polymer ?
#
loop_
_entity_poly.entity_id
_entity_poly.type
_entity_poly.pdbx_seq_one_letter_code
_entity_poly.pdbx_strand_id
1 'polypeptide(L)'
;AQIGIYDAYAGAFRTIHHNLEAALTATGVNDASGQTNASAAKASAKSRFESTKQRFFNHLLMGMKASTVIRAIEDDVAEGFACVIQVVSTGESLLKHRLEAMDPEDELVEGALTPRDYVLSYLEQAFPIHAQKLVEIDGNMVAEPLRDANGTLVVSREAEALRDEAMMELMSLAPIPSALDQILWAFGDEVVAEVTGRSIRPLKSSDGALFIEKRSASSNSSETRAFMEGEKDILIFSDAGGTGRSYHAAQTAKNQKRRRHYLLEPGWRADAAIQGLGRTHRSA
;
A
#
# COMPACT_ATOMS: atom_id res chain seq x y z
N ALA A 1 -2.65 9.68 -20.21
CA ALA A 1 -2.03 8.42 -19.77
C ALA A 1 -2.53 8.01 -18.38
N GLN A 2 -2.44 8.84 -17.32
CA GLN A 2 -2.83 8.49 -15.94
C GLN A 2 -4.31 8.12 -15.78
N ILE A 3 -5.23 8.82 -16.45
CA ILE A 3 -6.67 8.51 -16.43
C ILE A 3 -6.91 7.09 -16.93
N GLY A 4 -6.30 6.69 -18.05
CA GLY A 4 -6.47 5.34 -18.61
C GLY A 4 -5.97 4.23 -17.66
N ILE A 5 -4.91 4.49 -16.90
CA ILE A 5 -4.42 3.55 -15.87
C ILE A 5 -5.45 3.42 -14.75
N TYR A 6 -5.95 4.53 -14.23
CA TYR A 6 -6.99 4.52 -13.20
C TYR A 6 -8.24 3.77 -13.66
N ASP A 7 -8.72 4.04 -14.87
CA ASP A 7 -9.90 3.41 -15.46
C ASP A 7 -9.71 1.90 -15.63
N ALA A 8 -8.51 1.46 -16.04
CA ALA A 8 -8.18 0.05 -16.18
C ALA A 8 -8.26 -0.68 -14.83
N TYR A 9 -7.66 -0.11 -13.78
CA TYR A 9 -7.77 -0.68 -12.44
C TYR A 9 -9.21 -0.62 -11.88
N ALA A 10 -9.94 0.46 -12.14
CA ALA A 10 -11.36 0.54 -11.76
C ALA A 10 -12.20 -0.51 -12.49
N GLY A 11 -11.83 -0.86 -13.72
CA GLY A 11 -12.39 -1.99 -14.47
C GLY A 11 -12.17 -3.31 -13.76
N ALA A 12 -10.91 -3.64 -13.46
CA ALA A 12 -10.55 -4.87 -12.76
C ALA A 12 -11.28 -5.00 -11.40
N PHE A 13 -11.42 -3.92 -10.64
CA PHE A 13 -12.17 -3.94 -9.39
C PHE A 13 -13.68 -4.18 -9.58
N ARG A 14 -14.27 -3.74 -10.70
CA ARG A 14 -15.67 -4.11 -11.05
C ARG A 14 -15.78 -5.60 -11.32
N THR A 15 -14.83 -6.17 -12.08
CA THR A 15 -14.76 -7.62 -12.31
C THR A 15 -14.61 -8.39 -10.99
N ILE A 16 -13.66 -8.01 -10.14
CA ILE A 16 -13.47 -8.64 -8.83
C ILE A 16 -14.75 -8.58 -7.98
N HIS A 17 -15.45 -7.45 -7.97
CA HIS A 17 -16.70 -7.29 -7.23
C HIS A 17 -17.82 -8.19 -7.80
N HIS A 18 -17.95 -8.24 -9.12
CA HIS A 18 -18.91 -9.12 -9.80
C HIS A 18 -18.62 -10.60 -9.49
N ASN A 19 -17.36 -10.98 -9.63
CA ASN A 19 -16.90 -12.35 -9.36
C ASN A 19 -17.07 -12.73 -7.88
N LEU A 20 -16.89 -11.79 -6.95
CA LEU A 20 -17.16 -11.99 -5.52
C LEU A 20 -18.63 -12.31 -5.26
N GLU A 21 -19.57 -11.58 -5.86
CA GLU A 21 -21.00 -11.86 -5.69
C GLU A 21 -21.38 -13.24 -6.29
N ALA A 22 -20.83 -13.58 -7.46
CA ALA A 22 -21.02 -14.90 -8.07
C ALA A 22 -20.40 -16.02 -7.22
N ALA A 23 -19.20 -15.81 -6.67
CA ALA A 23 -18.52 -16.78 -5.81
C ALA A 23 -19.27 -17.01 -4.49
N LEU A 24 -19.91 -15.99 -3.92
CA LEU A 24 -20.77 -16.15 -2.74
C LEU A 24 -21.97 -17.05 -3.02
N THR A 25 -22.48 -17.05 -4.25
CA THR A 25 -23.54 -17.96 -4.68
C THR A 25 -22.97 -19.36 -4.96
N ALA A 26 -21.87 -19.45 -5.70
CA ALA A 26 -21.22 -20.72 -6.04
C ALA A 26 -20.71 -21.51 -4.82
N THR A 27 -20.44 -20.81 -3.71
CA THR A 27 -20.02 -21.41 -2.44
C THR A 27 -21.17 -21.68 -1.46
N GLY A 28 -22.42 -21.31 -1.79
CA GLY A 28 -23.60 -21.53 -0.95
C GLY A 28 -23.81 -20.50 0.17
N VAL A 29 -23.04 -19.43 0.21
CA VAL A 29 -23.26 -18.30 1.12
C VAL A 29 -24.54 -17.55 0.76
N ASN A 30 -24.80 -17.36 -0.53
CA ASN A 30 -26.08 -16.93 -1.09
C ASN A 30 -26.81 -18.11 -1.73
N ASP A 31 -28.13 -18.05 -1.82
CA ASP A 31 -28.93 -18.96 -2.65
C ASP A 31 -28.91 -18.53 -4.13
N ALA A 32 -29.55 -19.31 -4.99
CA ALA A 32 -29.64 -19.06 -6.44
C ALA A 32 -30.41 -17.75 -6.78
N SER A 33 -31.22 -17.21 -5.86
CA SER A 33 -31.91 -15.92 -6.01
C SER A 33 -31.06 -14.73 -5.55
N GLY A 34 -29.86 -14.99 -4.97
CA GLY A 34 -28.98 -13.98 -4.38
C GLY A 34 -29.36 -13.59 -2.94
N GLN A 35 -30.38 -14.24 -2.34
CA GLN A 35 -30.68 -14.06 -0.93
C GLN A 35 -29.56 -14.70 -0.09
N THR A 36 -29.23 -14.05 1.01
CA THR A 36 -28.13 -14.54 1.84
C THR A 36 -28.62 -15.60 2.82
N ASN A 37 -27.98 -16.75 2.78
CA ASN A 37 -28.17 -17.83 3.75
C ASN A 37 -27.27 -17.66 4.98
N ALA A 38 -26.20 -16.84 4.88
CA ALA A 38 -25.19 -16.67 5.91
C ALA A 38 -24.72 -15.21 5.95
N SER A 39 -25.46 -14.36 6.63
CA SER A 39 -25.23 -12.90 6.68
C SER A 39 -23.83 -12.53 7.20
N ALA A 40 -23.33 -13.23 8.21
CA ALA A 40 -22.00 -12.97 8.78
C ALA A 40 -20.87 -13.30 7.79
N ALA A 41 -20.96 -14.43 7.07
CA ALA A 41 -19.97 -14.80 6.06
C ALA A 41 -19.94 -13.82 4.89
N LYS A 42 -21.13 -13.42 4.39
CA LYS A 42 -21.25 -12.39 3.35
C LYS A 42 -20.67 -11.05 3.78
N ALA A 43 -21.03 -10.59 4.98
CA ALA A 43 -20.54 -9.33 5.52
C ALA A 43 -19.00 -9.35 5.69
N SER A 44 -18.44 -10.46 6.17
CA SER A 44 -16.99 -10.63 6.31
C SER A 44 -16.28 -10.59 4.95
N ALA A 45 -16.76 -11.31 3.93
CA ALA A 45 -16.18 -11.31 2.60
C ALA A 45 -16.20 -9.90 1.96
N LYS A 46 -17.35 -9.21 2.04
CA LYS A 46 -17.49 -7.83 1.54
C LYS A 46 -16.59 -6.84 2.28
N SER A 47 -16.51 -6.94 3.59
CA SER A 47 -15.64 -6.06 4.40
C SER A 47 -14.17 -6.22 4.03
N ARG A 48 -13.70 -7.44 3.82
CA ARG A 48 -12.32 -7.71 3.37
C ARG A 48 -12.06 -7.13 1.99
N PHE A 49 -12.99 -7.31 1.06
CA PHE A 49 -12.89 -6.72 -0.28
C PHE A 49 -12.82 -5.19 -0.23
N GLU A 50 -13.75 -4.55 0.48
CA GLU A 50 -13.79 -3.08 0.60
C GLU A 50 -12.52 -2.52 1.25
N SER A 51 -12.00 -3.18 2.30
CA SER A 51 -10.75 -2.77 2.96
C SER A 51 -9.56 -2.88 2.00
N THR A 52 -9.50 -3.95 1.20
CA THR A 52 -8.45 -4.15 0.19
C THR A 52 -8.55 -3.09 -0.91
N LYS A 53 -9.76 -2.84 -1.41
CA LYS A 53 -10.03 -1.82 -2.43
C LYS A 53 -9.60 -0.43 -1.97
N GLN A 54 -9.98 -0.01 -0.78
CA GLN A 54 -9.60 1.29 -0.22
C GLN A 54 -8.09 1.42 -0.10
N ARG A 55 -7.42 0.41 0.45
CA ARG A 55 -5.96 0.40 0.58
C ARG A 55 -5.27 0.48 -0.78
N PHE A 56 -5.72 -0.31 -1.73
CA PHE A 56 -5.19 -0.32 -3.08
C PHE A 56 -5.31 1.06 -3.76
N PHE A 57 -6.51 1.65 -3.80
CA PHE A 57 -6.73 2.93 -4.47
C PHE A 57 -5.99 4.08 -3.80
N ASN A 58 -5.82 4.06 -2.48
CA ASN A 58 -4.97 5.03 -1.80
C ASN A 58 -3.53 4.97 -2.32
N HIS A 59 -2.93 3.79 -2.38
CA HIS A 59 -1.58 3.62 -2.89
C HIS A 59 -1.47 3.93 -4.39
N LEU A 60 -2.44 3.49 -5.19
CA LEU A 60 -2.48 3.78 -6.62
C LEU A 60 -2.48 5.29 -6.88
N LEU A 61 -3.37 6.03 -6.22
CA LEU A 61 -3.47 7.47 -6.37
C LEU A 61 -2.19 8.20 -5.94
N MET A 62 -1.53 7.73 -4.87
CA MET A 62 -0.24 8.29 -4.45
C MET A 62 0.84 8.01 -5.48
N GLY A 63 0.96 6.76 -5.96
CA GLY A 63 1.92 6.39 -6.99
C GLY A 63 1.72 7.16 -8.29
N MET A 64 0.47 7.40 -8.69
CA MET A 64 0.15 8.21 -9.87
C MET A 64 0.51 9.69 -9.72
N LYS A 65 0.47 10.26 -8.51
CA LYS A 65 0.87 11.64 -8.23
C LYS A 65 2.40 11.81 -8.20
N ALA A 66 3.16 10.76 -7.98
CA ALA A 66 4.59 10.82 -7.72
C ALA A 66 5.37 11.61 -8.77
N SER A 67 5.11 11.39 -10.06
CA SER A 67 5.78 12.12 -11.15
C SER A 67 5.55 13.64 -11.13
N THR A 68 4.38 14.09 -10.69
CA THR A 68 4.07 15.52 -10.55
C THR A 68 4.76 16.11 -9.32
N VAL A 69 4.76 15.35 -8.23
CA VAL A 69 5.41 15.75 -6.97
C VAL A 69 6.93 15.79 -7.15
N ILE A 70 7.54 14.82 -7.85
CA ILE A 70 8.97 14.79 -8.14
C ILE A 70 9.39 16.07 -8.87
N ARG A 71 8.70 16.46 -9.94
CA ARG A 71 9.01 17.71 -10.67
C ARG A 71 8.88 18.94 -9.79
N ALA A 72 7.83 19.02 -8.96
CA ALA A 72 7.66 20.15 -8.05
C ALA A 72 8.77 20.21 -6.99
N ILE A 73 9.27 19.06 -6.52
CA ILE A 73 10.40 18.97 -5.60
C ILE A 73 11.70 19.42 -6.30
N GLU A 74 11.93 18.99 -7.55
CA GLU A 74 13.08 19.43 -8.36
C GLU A 74 13.14 20.97 -8.46
N ASP A 75 12.00 21.59 -8.83
CA ASP A 75 11.87 23.04 -8.94
C ASP A 75 12.13 23.73 -7.58
N ASP A 76 11.49 23.26 -6.50
CA ASP A 76 11.65 23.84 -5.16
C ASP A 76 13.08 23.70 -4.62
N VAL A 77 13.75 22.57 -4.84
CA VAL A 77 15.15 22.38 -4.44
C VAL A 77 16.07 23.29 -5.26
N ALA A 78 15.83 23.46 -6.55
CA ALA A 78 16.57 24.39 -7.41
C ALA A 78 16.40 25.86 -6.96
N GLU A 79 15.23 26.22 -6.41
CA GLU A 79 14.95 27.53 -5.80
C GLU A 79 15.54 27.69 -4.38
N GLY A 80 16.18 26.66 -3.84
CA GLY A 80 16.85 26.69 -2.55
C GLY A 80 15.95 26.36 -1.36
N PHE A 81 14.79 25.73 -1.56
CA PHE A 81 13.97 25.20 -0.49
C PHE A 81 14.49 23.85 0.00
N ALA A 82 14.17 23.50 1.24
CA ALA A 82 14.27 22.14 1.74
C ALA A 82 12.86 21.53 1.77
N CYS A 83 12.69 20.41 1.09
CA CYS A 83 11.37 19.79 0.88
C CYS A 83 11.08 18.73 1.94
N VAL A 84 9.87 18.77 2.51
CA VAL A 84 9.41 17.78 3.49
C VAL A 84 8.15 17.12 2.99
N ILE A 85 8.14 15.80 2.87
CA ILE A 85 7.04 15.02 2.33
C ILE A 85 6.42 14.18 3.45
N GLN A 86 5.12 14.34 3.67
CA GLN A 86 4.36 13.57 4.62
C GLN A 86 3.62 12.44 3.92
N VAL A 87 3.84 11.20 4.40
CA VAL A 87 3.13 10.00 3.98
C VAL A 87 2.53 9.29 5.19
N VAL A 88 1.49 8.48 4.97
CA VAL A 88 0.88 7.63 6.01
C VAL A 88 1.38 6.22 5.88
N SER A 89 1.38 5.67 4.67
CA SER A 89 1.72 4.30 4.38
C SER A 89 3.09 4.18 3.71
N THR A 90 3.89 3.22 4.16
CA THR A 90 5.23 2.97 3.62
C THR A 90 5.31 1.74 2.73
N GLY A 91 4.26 0.90 2.69
CA GLY A 91 4.24 -0.34 1.93
C GLY A 91 5.13 -1.46 2.49
N GLU A 92 5.74 -1.29 3.67
CA GLU A 92 6.70 -2.28 4.21
C GLU A 92 6.12 -3.68 4.40
N SER A 93 4.88 -3.79 4.87
CA SER A 93 4.24 -5.11 5.06
C SER A 93 4.11 -5.88 3.75
N LEU A 94 3.81 -5.14 2.67
CA LEU A 94 3.71 -5.70 1.34
C LEU A 94 5.08 -6.16 0.82
N LEU A 95 6.11 -5.31 1.01
CA LEU A 95 7.47 -5.64 0.65
C LEU A 95 7.95 -6.92 1.35
N LYS A 96 7.74 -7.03 2.65
CA LYS A 96 8.10 -8.22 3.44
C LYS A 96 7.39 -9.47 2.92
N HIS A 97 6.08 -9.39 2.75
CA HIS A 97 5.29 -10.52 2.24
C HIS A 97 5.76 -10.97 0.84
N ARG A 98 6.10 -10.03 -0.04
CA ARG A 98 6.60 -10.34 -1.36
C ARG A 98 7.98 -11.02 -1.31
N LEU A 99 8.89 -10.50 -0.48
CA LEU A 99 10.23 -11.09 -0.31
C LEU A 99 10.16 -12.51 0.27
N GLU A 100 9.21 -12.78 1.17
CA GLU A 100 8.97 -14.12 1.72
C GLU A 100 8.44 -15.12 0.68
N ALA A 101 7.75 -14.61 -0.36
CA ALA A 101 7.17 -15.41 -1.44
C ALA A 101 8.11 -15.57 -2.67
N MET A 102 9.23 -14.84 -2.72
CA MET A 102 10.21 -14.92 -3.81
C MET A 102 11.20 -16.05 -3.55
N ASP A 103 11.60 -16.74 -4.61
CA ASP A 103 12.74 -17.65 -4.54
C ASP A 103 14.03 -16.87 -4.32
N PRO A 104 15.02 -17.44 -3.58
CA PRO A 104 16.30 -16.76 -3.30
C PRO A 104 17.11 -16.37 -4.54
N GLU A 105 16.83 -17.01 -5.68
CA GLU A 105 17.50 -16.76 -6.96
C GLU A 105 16.79 -15.71 -7.82
N ASP A 106 15.58 -15.29 -7.43
CA ASP A 106 14.81 -14.29 -8.17
C ASP A 106 15.42 -12.91 -7.99
N GLU A 107 15.58 -12.17 -9.09
CA GLU A 107 15.96 -10.77 -9.05
C GLU A 107 14.76 -9.86 -8.73
N LEU A 108 14.99 -8.86 -7.89
CA LEU A 108 14.00 -7.83 -7.62
C LEU A 108 13.93 -6.88 -8.82
N VAL A 109 12.82 -6.91 -9.55
CA VAL A 109 12.60 -6.03 -10.71
C VAL A 109 11.69 -4.86 -10.36
N GLU A 110 11.84 -3.74 -11.09
CA GLU A 110 10.94 -2.60 -10.98
C GLU A 110 9.50 -3.03 -11.33
N GLY A 111 8.57 -2.83 -10.39
CA GLY A 111 7.21 -3.33 -10.50
C GLY A 111 6.93 -4.65 -9.77
N ALA A 112 7.95 -5.29 -9.20
CA ALA A 112 7.76 -6.42 -8.29
C ALA A 112 7.05 -6.03 -6.99
N LEU A 113 7.06 -4.74 -6.63
CA LEU A 113 6.51 -4.18 -5.39
C LEU A 113 5.50 -3.08 -5.74
N THR A 114 4.25 -3.46 -5.88
CA THR A 114 3.20 -2.53 -6.28
C THR A 114 1.95 -2.69 -5.43
N PRO A 115 1.10 -1.69 -5.37
CA PRO A 115 -0.19 -1.81 -4.69
C PRO A 115 -1.04 -2.99 -5.18
N ARG A 116 -0.81 -3.46 -6.41
CA ARG A 116 -1.47 -4.63 -6.99
C ARG A 116 -1.33 -5.88 -6.10
N ASP A 117 -0.20 -6.02 -5.41
CA ASP A 117 0.07 -7.18 -4.56
C ASP A 117 -0.90 -7.27 -3.34
N TYR A 118 -1.48 -6.14 -2.88
CA TYR A 118 -2.56 -6.17 -1.88
C TYR A 118 -3.80 -6.91 -2.39
N VAL A 119 -4.11 -6.73 -3.68
CA VAL A 119 -5.29 -7.33 -4.29
C VAL A 119 -5.03 -8.79 -4.63
N LEU A 120 -3.83 -9.11 -5.11
CA LEU A 120 -3.41 -10.51 -5.33
C LEU A 120 -3.46 -11.30 -4.04
N SER A 121 -2.89 -10.79 -2.95
CA SER A 121 -2.95 -11.43 -1.63
C SER A 121 -4.39 -11.63 -1.14
N TYR A 122 -5.29 -10.67 -1.39
CA TYR A 122 -6.71 -10.84 -1.08
C TYR A 122 -7.34 -11.96 -1.91
N LEU A 123 -7.09 -12.01 -3.22
CA LEU A 123 -7.63 -13.05 -4.10
C LEU A 123 -7.14 -14.45 -3.71
N GLU A 124 -5.87 -14.56 -3.34
CA GLU A 124 -5.26 -15.83 -2.92
C GLU A 124 -5.75 -16.33 -1.56
N GLN A 125 -5.89 -15.42 -0.58
CA GLN A 125 -6.06 -15.81 0.83
C GLN A 125 -7.46 -15.56 1.38
N ALA A 126 -8.22 -14.63 0.81
CA ALA A 126 -9.46 -14.16 1.38
C ALA A 126 -10.68 -14.21 0.45
N PHE A 127 -10.46 -14.46 -0.85
CA PHE A 127 -11.55 -14.65 -1.79
C PHE A 127 -12.32 -15.96 -1.47
N PRO A 128 -13.67 -15.95 -1.45
CA PRO A 128 -14.44 -17.09 -1.01
C PRO A 128 -14.48 -18.19 -2.08
N ILE A 129 -13.63 -19.20 -1.96
CA ILE A 129 -13.61 -20.36 -2.88
C ILE A 129 -14.10 -21.65 -2.22
N HIS A 130 -14.21 -21.68 -0.88
CA HIS A 130 -14.61 -22.89 -0.18
C HIS A 130 -16.14 -23.00 -0.06
N ALA A 131 -16.69 -24.14 -0.47
CA ALA A 131 -18.10 -24.44 -0.34
C ALA A 131 -18.53 -24.40 1.14
N GLN A 132 -19.72 -23.90 1.38
CA GLN A 132 -20.32 -23.81 2.71
C GLN A 132 -21.51 -24.74 2.81
N LYS A 133 -21.73 -25.33 3.97
CA LYS A 133 -22.98 -25.96 4.36
C LYS A 133 -23.69 -25.10 5.39
N LEU A 134 -25.01 -25.08 5.32
CA LEU A 134 -25.82 -24.41 6.32
C LEU A 134 -26.12 -25.38 7.44
N VAL A 135 -25.86 -24.97 8.67
CA VAL A 135 -26.19 -25.71 9.88
C VAL A 135 -27.05 -24.82 10.77
N GLU A 136 -28.05 -25.41 11.43
CA GLU A 136 -28.86 -24.71 12.40
C GLU A 136 -28.19 -24.82 13.78
N ILE A 137 -27.86 -23.67 14.37
CA ILE A 137 -27.30 -23.58 15.72
C ILE A 137 -28.18 -22.58 16.49
N ASP A 138 -28.80 -23.06 17.57
CA ASP A 138 -29.68 -22.27 18.44
C ASP A 138 -30.78 -21.50 17.67
N GLY A 139 -31.41 -22.15 16.66
CA GLY A 139 -32.44 -21.57 15.82
C GLY A 139 -31.95 -20.58 14.75
N ASN A 140 -30.65 -20.43 14.60
CA ASN A 140 -30.04 -19.56 13.57
C ASN A 140 -29.31 -20.42 12.52
N MET A 141 -29.48 -20.06 11.25
CA MET A 141 -28.71 -20.68 10.17
C MET A 141 -27.29 -20.07 10.12
N VAL A 142 -26.28 -20.92 10.33
CA VAL A 142 -24.87 -20.56 10.30
C VAL A 142 -24.19 -21.30 9.16
N ALA A 143 -23.37 -20.57 8.37
CA ALA A 143 -22.55 -21.20 7.34
C ALA A 143 -21.27 -21.74 7.95
N GLU A 144 -21.03 -23.03 7.72
CA GLU A 144 -19.77 -23.69 8.08
C GLU A 144 -19.08 -24.18 6.80
N PRO A 145 -17.72 -24.12 6.74
CA PRO A 145 -16.99 -24.70 5.62
C PRO A 145 -17.31 -26.19 5.43
N LEU A 146 -17.66 -26.55 4.20
CA LEU A 146 -17.90 -27.95 3.83
C LEU A 146 -16.55 -28.69 3.79
N ARG A 147 -16.51 -29.85 4.43
CA ARG A 147 -15.34 -30.74 4.42
C ARG A 147 -15.71 -32.08 3.81
N ASP A 148 -14.75 -32.67 3.09
CA ASP A 148 -14.86 -34.03 2.54
C ASP A 148 -14.68 -35.11 3.63
N ALA A 149 -14.69 -36.37 3.23
CA ALA A 149 -14.53 -37.51 4.14
C ALA A 149 -13.17 -37.55 4.85
N ASN A 150 -12.15 -36.84 4.33
CA ASN A 150 -10.82 -36.75 4.90
C ASN A 150 -10.63 -35.49 5.77
N GLY A 151 -11.67 -34.67 5.92
CA GLY A 151 -11.63 -33.42 6.67
C GLY A 151 -11.06 -32.22 5.88
N THR A 152 -10.76 -32.40 4.59
CA THR A 152 -10.24 -31.34 3.70
C THR A 152 -11.37 -30.40 3.29
N LEU A 153 -11.08 -29.09 3.20
CA LEU A 153 -12.05 -28.10 2.74
C LEU A 153 -12.42 -28.36 1.27
N VAL A 154 -13.73 -28.38 0.99
CA VAL A 154 -14.23 -28.56 -0.38
C VAL A 154 -14.17 -27.23 -1.12
N VAL A 155 -13.44 -27.20 -2.24
CA VAL A 155 -13.34 -26.04 -3.11
C VAL A 155 -14.46 -26.06 -4.16
N SER A 156 -15.15 -24.93 -4.34
CA SER A 156 -16.05 -24.69 -5.46
C SER A 156 -15.22 -24.38 -6.71
N ARG A 157 -15.25 -25.25 -7.71
CA ARG A 157 -14.53 -25.05 -8.97
C ARG A 157 -14.97 -23.78 -9.71
N GLU A 158 -16.24 -23.43 -9.61
CA GLU A 158 -16.79 -22.21 -10.19
C GLU A 158 -16.22 -20.96 -9.48
N ALA A 159 -16.21 -20.93 -8.13
CA ALA A 159 -15.65 -19.82 -7.37
C ALA A 159 -14.12 -19.70 -7.57
N GLU A 160 -13.43 -20.82 -7.71
CA GLU A 160 -12.01 -20.85 -8.03
C GLU A 160 -11.73 -20.24 -9.42
N ALA A 161 -12.50 -20.61 -10.44
CA ALA A 161 -12.37 -20.04 -11.78
C ALA A 161 -12.64 -18.52 -11.81
N LEU A 162 -13.60 -18.03 -11.03
CA LEU A 162 -13.91 -16.61 -10.88
C LEU A 162 -12.76 -15.84 -10.22
N ARG A 163 -12.10 -16.44 -9.21
CA ARG A 163 -10.89 -15.90 -8.60
C ARG A 163 -9.76 -15.81 -9.63
N ASP A 164 -9.50 -16.87 -10.36
CA ASP A 164 -8.38 -16.96 -11.31
C ASP A 164 -8.58 -16.00 -12.48
N GLU A 165 -9.79 -15.81 -12.96
CA GLU A 165 -10.13 -14.77 -13.96
C GLU A 165 -9.77 -13.37 -13.45
N ALA A 166 -10.19 -13.04 -12.22
CA ALA A 166 -9.87 -11.75 -11.60
C ALA A 166 -8.36 -11.56 -11.40
N MET A 167 -7.63 -12.62 -11.05
CA MET A 167 -6.17 -12.57 -10.94
C MET A 167 -5.50 -12.31 -12.29
N MET A 168 -5.92 -12.99 -13.35
CA MET A 168 -5.37 -12.80 -14.70
C MET A 168 -5.63 -11.36 -15.21
N GLU A 169 -6.83 -10.83 -15.05
CA GLU A 169 -7.16 -9.46 -15.41
C GLU A 169 -6.25 -8.47 -14.67
N LEU A 170 -6.15 -8.61 -13.35
CA LEU A 170 -5.33 -7.74 -12.52
C LEU A 170 -3.83 -7.81 -12.92
N MET A 171 -3.31 -9.00 -13.20
CA MET A 171 -1.92 -9.20 -13.59
C MET A 171 -1.59 -8.63 -14.98
N SER A 172 -2.57 -8.48 -15.85
CA SER A 172 -2.40 -7.85 -17.17
C SER A 172 -2.16 -6.34 -17.11
N LEU A 173 -2.49 -5.71 -15.97
CA LEU A 173 -2.36 -4.26 -15.81
C LEU A 173 -0.92 -3.86 -15.50
N ALA A 174 -0.52 -2.68 -15.99
CA ALA A 174 0.81 -2.13 -15.72
C ALA A 174 1.02 -1.87 -14.22
N PRO A 175 2.12 -2.36 -13.63
CA PRO A 175 2.41 -2.11 -12.22
C PRO A 175 2.76 -0.63 -11.99
N ILE A 176 2.36 -0.09 -10.84
CA ILE A 176 2.70 1.27 -10.42
C ILE A 176 3.40 1.19 -9.06
N PRO A 177 4.68 1.58 -8.98
CA PRO A 177 5.42 1.58 -7.72
C PRO A 177 4.83 2.55 -6.69
N SER A 178 5.16 2.34 -5.42
CA SER A 178 4.75 3.26 -4.36
C SER A 178 5.35 4.67 -4.58
N ALA A 179 4.64 5.71 -4.15
CA ALA A 179 5.14 7.07 -4.27
C ALA A 179 6.47 7.28 -3.52
N LEU A 180 6.60 6.66 -2.35
CA LEU A 180 7.81 6.72 -1.53
C LEU A 180 9.02 6.16 -2.29
N ASP A 181 8.87 4.98 -2.92
CA ASP A 181 9.95 4.36 -3.66
C ASP A 181 10.28 5.15 -4.93
N GLN A 182 9.27 5.65 -5.65
CA GLN A 182 9.49 6.51 -6.83
C GLN A 182 10.30 7.77 -6.48
N ILE A 183 10.01 8.44 -5.36
CA ILE A 183 10.76 9.63 -4.92
C ILE A 183 12.19 9.24 -4.53
N LEU A 184 12.38 8.16 -3.79
CA LEU A 184 13.72 7.66 -3.44
C LEU A 184 14.54 7.30 -4.67
N TRP A 185 13.93 6.67 -5.69
CA TRP A 185 14.63 6.30 -6.92
C TRP A 185 14.94 7.51 -7.82
N ALA A 186 14.11 8.57 -7.75
CA ALA A 186 14.34 9.78 -8.55
C ALA A 186 15.51 10.62 -8.02
N PHE A 187 15.63 10.75 -6.71
CA PHE A 187 16.61 11.65 -6.09
C PHE A 187 17.82 10.94 -5.47
N GLY A 188 17.69 9.64 -5.19
CA GLY A 188 18.72 8.86 -4.49
C GLY A 188 18.67 9.06 -2.97
N ASP A 189 19.21 8.11 -2.25
CA ASP A 189 19.27 8.11 -0.79
C ASP A 189 20.34 9.08 -0.23
N GLU A 190 21.26 9.55 -1.06
CA GLU A 190 22.21 10.62 -0.71
C GLU A 190 21.53 11.98 -0.55
N VAL A 191 20.41 12.23 -1.23
CA VAL A 191 19.66 13.50 -1.20
C VAL A 191 18.41 13.41 -0.34
N VAL A 192 17.84 12.22 -0.22
CA VAL A 192 16.58 11.98 0.50
C VAL A 192 16.86 11.40 1.88
N ALA A 193 16.40 12.10 2.91
CA ALA A 193 16.32 11.60 4.28
C ALA A 193 15.00 10.88 4.49
N GLU A 194 15.02 9.59 4.81
CA GLU A 194 13.83 8.83 5.11
C GLU A 194 13.64 8.62 6.61
N VAL A 195 12.54 9.13 7.17
CA VAL A 195 12.18 9.04 8.58
C VAL A 195 10.84 8.33 8.71
N THR A 196 10.85 7.04 8.41
CA THR A 196 9.64 6.18 8.44
C THR A 196 9.82 5.03 9.41
N GLY A 197 8.74 4.25 9.62
CA GLY A 197 8.80 3.06 10.47
C GLY A 197 9.36 1.81 9.78
N ARG A 198 9.66 1.85 8.47
CA ARG A 198 10.10 0.66 7.74
C ARG A 198 11.55 0.27 8.07
N SER A 199 11.78 -1.01 8.23
CA SER A 199 13.08 -1.61 8.52
C SER A 199 13.83 -2.07 7.27
N ILE A 200 13.16 -2.13 6.12
CA ILE A 200 13.72 -2.48 4.81
C ILE A 200 13.18 -1.54 3.74
N ARG A 201 13.97 -1.25 2.72
CA ARG A 201 13.56 -0.44 1.57
C ARG A 201 14.21 -0.91 0.27
N PRO A 202 13.51 -0.81 -0.87
CA PRO A 202 14.12 -1.07 -2.18
C PRO A 202 14.84 0.20 -2.66
N LEU A 203 16.10 0.06 -3.00
CA LEU A 203 16.91 1.12 -3.61
C LEU A 203 17.34 0.71 -5.02
N LYS A 204 17.74 1.70 -5.81
CA LYS A 204 18.38 1.50 -7.12
C LYS A 204 19.87 1.75 -7.00
N SER A 205 20.67 0.82 -7.52
CA SER A 205 22.09 1.01 -7.75
C SER A 205 22.33 1.90 -8.97
N SER A 206 23.58 2.31 -9.17
CA SER A 206 23.98 3.20 -10.27
C SER A 206 23.73 2.61 -11.68
N ASP A 207 23.66 1.30 -11.80
CA ASP A 207 23.32 0.58 -13.03
C ASP A 207 21.81 0.35 -13.20
N GLY A 208 20.99 0.81 -12.24
CA GLY A 208 19.53 0.71 -12.23
C GLY A 208 18.97 -0.57 -11.63
N ALA A 209 19.79 -1.50 -11.16
CA ALA A 209 19.34 -2.70 -10.49
C ALA A 209 18.72 -2.39 -9.13
N LEU A 210 17.65 -3.09 -8.77
CA LEU A 210 17.00 -2.94 -7.47
C LEU A 210 17.66 -3.88 -6.45
N PHE A 211 17.87 -3.36 -5.24
CA PHE A 211 18.33 -4.15 -4.10
C PHE A 211 17.60 -3.74 -2.82
N ILE A 212 17.58 -4.63 -1.84
CA ILE A 212 16.95 -4.37 -0.55
C ILE A 212 18.00 -3.91 0.45
N GLU A 213 17.81 -2.71 0.96
CA GLU A 213 18.58 -2.19 2.08
C GLU A 213 17.86 -2.46 3.41
N LYS A 214 18.61 -2.96 4.40
CA LYS A 214 18.15 -3.07 5.78
C LYS A 214 18.45 -1.77 6.53
N ARG A 215 17.44 -1.21 7.18
CA ARG A 215 17.56 0.01 7.97
C ARG A 215 17.65 -0.32 9.46
N SER A 216 18.61 0.26 10.15
CA SER A 216 18.76 0.12 11.59
C SER A 216 17.73 0.97 12.36
N ALA A 217 17.50 0.65 13.63
CA ALA A 217 16.65 1.46 14.50
C ALA A 217 17.14 2.92 14.68
N SER A 218 18.44 3.16 14.51
CA SER A 218 19.06 4.49 14.59
C SER A 218 18.95 5.30 13.29
N SER A 219 18.61 4.69 12.16
CA SER A 219 18.55 5.35 10.84
C SER A 219 17.69 6.61 10.86
N ASN A 220 16.52 6.57 11.51
CA ASN A 220 15.65 7.75 11.59
C ASN A 220 16.31 8.95 12.30
N SER A 221 17.22 8.71 13.23
CA SER A 221 17.92 9.78 13.94
C SER A 221 19.05 10.37 13.10
N SER A 222 19.82 9.53 12.39
CA SER A 222 20.84 9.98 11.45
C SER A 222 20.26 10.73 10.27
N GLU A 223 19.18 10.23 9.68
CA GLU A 223 18.46 10.87 8.58
C GLU A 223 17.87 12.25 8.99
N THR A 224 17.24 12.31 10.16
CA THR A 224 16.75 13.58 10.70
C THR A 224 17.90 14.59 10.87
N ARG A 225 19.04 14.14 11.39
CA ARG A 225 20.20 15.00 11.57
C ARG A 225 20.75 15.49 10.23
N ALA A 226 20.95 14.60 9.26
CA ALA A 226 21.44 14.96 7.94
C ALA A 226 20.57 16.03 7.27
N PHE A 227 19.24 15.93 7.37
CA PHE A 227 18.32 16.95 6.88
C PHE A 227 18.44 18.27 7.67
N MET A 228 18.48 18.21 9.01
CA MET A 228 18.55 19.41 9.85
C MET A 228 19.91 20.11 9.79
N GLU A 229 20.96 19.41 9.40
CA GLU A 229 22.29 19.97 9.15
C GLU A 229 22.49 20.47 7.71
N GLY A 230 21.55 20.17 6.81
CA GLY A 230 21.59 20.61 5.41
C GLY A 230 22.44 19.71 4.51
N GLU A 231 22.76 18.51 4.96
CA GLU A 231 23.46 17.49 4.16
C GLU A 231 22.50 16.85 3.15
N LYS A 232 21.20 16.78 3.49
CA LYS A 232 20.12 16.32 2.62
C LYS A 232 19.05 17.39 2.50
N ASP A 233 18.53 17.60 1.29
CA ASP A 233 17.55 18.65 1.00
C ASP A 233 16.09 18.16 1.00
N ILE A 234 15.87 16.87 0.96
CA ILE A 234 14.56 16.25 0.91
C ILE A 234 14.40 15.34 2.13
N LEU A 235 13.26 15.45 2.83
CA LEU A 235 12.91 14.56 3.94
C LEU A 235 11.55 13.98 3.70
N ILE A 236 11.43 12.64 3.79
CA ILE A 236 10.15 11.93 3.77
C ILE A 236 9.90 11.36 5.16
N PHE A 237 8.74 11.61 5.72
CA PHE A 237 8.38 11.07 7.03
C PHE A 237 6.98 10.45 7.04
N SER A 238 6.81 9.44 7.89
CA SER A 238 5.51 8.91 8.30
C SER A 238 5.28 9.16 9.79
N ASP A 239 4.03 9.03 10.24
CA ASP A 239 3.71 9.20 11.67
C ASP A 239 4.51 8.26 12.55
N ALA A 240 4.70 7.01 12.14
CA ALA A 240 5.47 6.01 12.89
C ALA A 240 6.94 6.41 13.09
N GLY A 241 7.59 6.96 12.05
CA GLY A 241 9.01 7.35 12.12
C GLY A 241 9.21 8.77 12.67
N GLY A 242 8.24 9.66 12.45
CA GLY A 242 8.32 11.08 12.76
C GLY A 242 7.87 11.47 14.17
N THR A 243 7.37 10.56 15.00
CA THR A 243 6.85 10.88 16.33
C THR A 243 7.88 11.59 17.19
N GLY A 244 7.48 12.71 17.81
CA GLY A 244 8.35 13.52 18.66
C GLY A 244 9.40 14.37 17.94
N ARG A 245 9.50 14.32 16.62
CA ARG A 245 10.50 15.04 15.81
C ARG A 245 9.92 16.32 15.22
N SER A 246 10.80 17.29 14.94
CA SER A 246 10.47 18.57 14.31
C SER A 246 11.48 18.86 13.21
N TYR A 247 11.00 19.40 12.09
CA TYR A 247 11.79 19.64 10.88
C TYR A 247 11.78 21.11 10.45
N HIS A 248 11.27 22.02 11.31
CA HIS A 248 11.22 23.46 11.00
C HIS A 248 12.62 24.10 11.01
N ALA A 249 12.77 25.19 10.27
CA ALA A 249 13.98 26.00 10.25
C ALA A 249 14.05 26.92 11.48
N ALA A 250 14.27 26.32 12.67
CA ALA A 250 14.50 27.10 13.89
C ALA A 250 15.76 27.95 13.75
N GLN A 251 15.82 29.10 14.45
CA GLN A 251 16.98 29.97 14.42
C GLN A 251 18.28 29.27 14.84
N THR A 252 18.18 28.24 15.66
CA THR A 252 19.29 27.39 16.11
C THR A 252 19.64 26.26 15.17
N ALA A 253 18.79 25.97 14.16
CA ALA A 253 19.05 24.91 13.21
C ALA A 253 20.15 25.33 12.22
N LYS A 254 21.06 24.41 11.86
CA LYS A 254 22.08 24.66 10.85
C LYS A 254 21.47 24.86 9.45
N ASN A 255 20.46 24.07 9.11
CA ASN A 255 19.72 24.21 7.86
C ASN A 255 18.64 25.30 8.00
N GLN A 256 18.92 26.48 7.47
CA GLN A 256 18.02 27.65 7.46
C GLN A 256 17.19 27.75 6.18
N LYS A 257 17.31 26.80 5.22
CA LYS A 257 16.48 26.78 4.02
C LYS A 257 15.00 26.80 4.40
N ARG A 258 14.19 27.58 3.71
CA ARG A 258 12.73 27.60 3.91
C ARG A 258 12.17 26.20 3.61
N ARG A 259 11.21 25.76 4.42
CA ARG A 259 10.57 24.45 4.24
C ARG A 259 9.41 24.53 3.26
N ARG A 260 9.41 23.62 2.29
CA ARG A 260 8.26 23.34 1.44
C ARG A 260 7.66 22.00 1.87
N HIS A 261 6.42 22.01 2.35
CA HIS A 261 5.77 20.81 2.87
C HIS A 261 4.78 20.24 1.85
N TYR A 262 4.98 18.99 1.49
CA TYR A 262 4.11 18.21 0.63
C TYR A 262 3.29 17.22 1.45
N LEU A 263 2.01 17.47 1.62
CA LEU A 263 1.07 16.51 2.19
C LEU A 263 0.64 15.54 1.08
N LEU A 264 1.43 14.50 0.87
CA LEU A 264 1.19 13.55 -0.21
C LEU A 264 0.01 12.64 0.11
N GLU A 265 -0.05 12.17 1.35
CA GLU A 265 -1.11 11.31 1.86
C GLU A 265 -1.65 11.86 3.19
N PRO A 266 -2.89 12.44 3.19
CA PRO A 266 -3.46 13.05 4.40
C PRO A 266 -3.90 12.01 5.44
N GLY A 267 -4.11 10.74 5.05
CA GLY A 267 -4.67 9.71 5.91
C GLY A 267 -6.16 9.91 6.22
N TRP A 268 -6.65 9.15 7.20
CA TRP A 268 -8.07 9.14 7.60
C TRP A 268 -8.38 10.13 8.75
N ARG A 269 -7.35 10.67 9.37
CA ARG A 269 -7.46 11.54 10.56
C ARG A 269 -6.91 12.93 10.26
N ALA A 270 -7.81 13.92 10.23
CA ALA A 270 -7.44 15.30 9.97
C ALA A 270 -6.47 15.86 11.03
N ASP A 271 -6.63 15.47 12.29
CA ASP A 271 -5.73 15.85 13.38
C ASP A 271 -4.29 15.35 13.16
N ALA A 272 -4.11 14.12 12.69
CA ALA A 272 -2.79 13.58 12.36
C ALA A 272 -2.15 14.33 11.18
N ALA A 273 -2.92 14.65 10.15
CA ALA A 273 -2.45 15.45 9.02
C ALA A 273 -1.97 16.84 9.47
N ILE A 274 -2.77 17.52 10.30
CA ILE A 274 -2.43 18.86 10.85
C ILE A 274 -1.19 18.79 11.76
N GLN A 275 -1.09 17.76 12.61
CA GLN A 275 0.11 17.56 13.44
C GLN A 275 1.36 17.35 12.60
N GLY A 276 1.23 16.65 11.48
CA GLY A 276 2.32 16.49 10.51
C GLY A 276 2.77 17.83 9.92
N LEU A 277 1.82 18.67 9.47
CA LEU A 277 2.12 20.02 8.99
C LEU A 277 2.81 20.88 10.06
N GLY A 278 2.41 20.75 11.33
CA GLY A 278 3.04 21.42 12.46
C GLY A 278 4.50 21.06 12.71
N ARG A 279 5.02 19.97 12.10
CA ARG A 279 6.43 19.58 12.22
C ARG A 279 7.38 20.49 11.43
N THR A 280 6.88 21.14 10.39
CA THR A 280 7.66 22.05 9.54
C THR A 280 7.37 23.52 9.79
N HIS A 281 6.30 23.82 10.52
CA HIS A 281 5.88 25.18 10.85
C HIS A 281 5.59 25.29 12.34
N ARG A 282 6.52 25.85 13.09
CA ARG A 282 6.37 26.19 14.51
C ARG A 282 6.81 27.63 14.74
N SER A 283 6.11 28.35 15.64
CA SER A 283 6.65 29.56 16.22
C SER A 283 7.93 29.22 16.99
N ALA A 284 9.02 29.85 16.63
CA ALA A 284 10.28 29.74 17.35
C ALA A 284 10.20 30.49 18.70
#